data_b5355df95312df102c29e277e385b5a9
#
_entry.id   b5355df95312df102c29e277e385b5a9
#
_cell.length_a   1.000
_cell.length_b   1.000
_cell.length_c   1.000
_cell.angle_alpha   90.00
_cell.angle_beta   90.00
_cell.angle_gamma   90.00
#
_symmetry.space_group_name_H-M   'P 1'
#
loop_
_entity.id
_entity.type
_entity.pdbx_description
1 polymer ?
#
loop_
_entity_poly.entity_id
_entity_poly.type
_entity_poly.pdbx_seq_one_letter_code
_entity_poly.pdbx_strand_id
1 'polypeptide(L)'
;MANQILLMREGEMPYQPISIASMEWNRTGSWRYLRPRFENKIPPCNEGCPAGQDIEGAMVLIGKGKFLEAWELFKQENPFPAVCGRVCYHPCESSCNRGDFDEPLSINALERFMADMASRYGRRLSGKREKRPEKVAIVGSGPAGLTCAYHLARMGYGVTVYEAFPVLGGMLRVGIPEYRLPKKVLEEEIDQILELGVKAEINARLGADFLLSDLKEYQAIFLALGNHQAKSLGIPGEEAQGIMSGVEFLRMLSLGKEVFLGKRVA
;
A
#
# COMPACT_ATOMS: atom_id res chain seq x y z
N MET A 1 -1.83 29.62 -23.36
CA MET A 1 -3.07 30.25 -22.85
C MET A 1 -4.16 29.21 -22.99
N ALA A 2 -4.48 28.54 -21.92
CA ALA A 2 -5.52 27.52 -21.89
C ALA A 2 -6.90 28.21 -21.99
N ASN A 3 -7.65 27.87 -23.04
CA ASN A 3 -9.05 28.28 -23.16
C ASN A 3 -9.83 27.59 -22.01
N GLN A 4 -10.17 28.37 -20.99
CA GLN A 4 -11.20 27.96 -20.03
C GLN A 4 -12.53 27.91 -20.79
N ILE A 5 -13.02 26.74 -21.10
CA ILE A 5 -14.39 26.54 -21.52
C ILE A 5 -15.26 26.67 -20.28
N LEU A 6 -15.86 27.83 -20.09
CA LEU A 6 -16.89 28.03 -19.06
C LEU A 6 -18.10 27.17 -19.41
N LEU A 7 -18.31 26.10 -18.67
CA LEU A 7 -19.55 25.31 -18.71
C LEU A 7 -20.64 26.10 -17.98
N MET A 8 -21.54 26.69 -18.72
CA MET A 8 -22.69 27.38 -18.17
C MET A 8 -23.82 26.40 -17.87
N ARG A 9 -24.49 26.56 -16.75
CA ARG A 9 -25.70 25.80 -16.42
C ARG A 9 -26.83 26.18 -17.35
N GLU A 10 -27.75 25.27 -17.65
CA GLU A 10 -28.97 25.56 -18.38
C GLU A 10 -29.72 26.71 -17.66
N GLY A 11 -29.87 27.86 -18.34
CA GLY A 11 -30.50 29.08 -17.79
C GLY A 11 -29.56 30.25 -17.57
N GLU A 12 -28.24 30.08 -17.57
CA GLU A 12 -27.26 31.16 -17.48
C GLU A 12 -26.78 31.56 -18.89
N MET A 13 -27.49 32.47 -19.54
CA MET A 13 -26.99 33.08 -20.77
C MET A 13 -26.08 34.25 -20.44
N PRO A 14 -24.89 34.37 -21.04
CA PRO A 14 -24.09 35.55 -20.88
C PRO A 14 -24.79 36.76 -21.46
N TYR A 15 -24.72 37.83 -20.72
CA TYR A 15 -25.20 39.12 -21.15
C TYR A 15 -24.44 39.52 -22.43
N GLN A 16 -25.07 39.33 -23.58
CA GLN A 16 -24.63 39.58 -24.93
C GLN A 16 -23.22 39.04 -25.31
N PRO A 17 -23.16 38.07 -26.22
CA PRO A 17 -21.88 37.72 -26.86
C PRO A 17 -21.48 38.89 -27.77
N ILE A 18 -20.46 39.62 -27.38
CA ILE A 18 -19.85 40.63 -28.25
C ILE A 18 -18.91 39.89 -29.18
N SER A 19 -19.29 39.71 -30.42
CA SER A 19 -18.36 39.27 -31.47
C SER A 19 -17.90 40.51 -32.24
N ILE A 20 -16.59 40.76 -32.19
CA ILE A 20 -15.94 41.81 -33.01
C ILE A 20 -15.44 41.31 -34.36
N ALA A 21 -15.70 40.03 -34.67
CA ALA A 21 -15.26 39.39 -35.91
C ALA A 21 -16.45 38.81 -36.68
N SER A 22 -16.30 38.67 -38.01
CA SER A 22 -17.34 38.04 -38.86
C SER A 22 -17.61 36.61 -38.40
N MET A 23 -18.87 36.22 -38.35
CA MET A 23 -19.32 34.87 -38.02
C MET A 23 -18.88 33.82 -39.09
N GLU A 24 -18.40 34.26 -40.24
CA GLU A 24 -17.87 33.39 -41.32
C GLU A 24 -16.62 32.61 -40.87
N TRP A 25 -15.89 33.11 -39.88
CA TRP A 25 -14.72 32.43 -39.31
C TRP A 25 -15.09 31.28 -38.35
N ASN A 26 -16.32 31.33 -37.84
CA ASN A 26 -16.80 30.31 -36.94
C ASN A 26 -17.38 29.13 -37.73
N ARG A 27 -16.59 28.10 -37.94
CA ARG A 27 -17.05 26.80 -38.44
C ARG A 27 -17.94 26.10 -37.38
N THR A 28 -19.03 26.74 -36.99
CA THR A 28 -19.86 26.31 -35.86
C THR A 28 -20.89 25.23 -36.22
N GLY A 29 -20.92 24.76 -37.50
CA GLY A 29 -21.92 23.79 -37.94
C GLY A 29 -22.03 22.52 -37.11
N SER A 30 -20.90 21.98 -36.68
CA SER A 30 -20.86 20.78 -35.83
C SER A 30 -21.07 21.04 -34.33
N TRP A 31 -20.82 22.25 -33.86
CA TRP A 31 -20.93 22.58 -32.42
C TRP A 31 -22.37 22.53 -31.90
N ARG A 32 -23.35 22.73 -32.73
CA ARG A 32 -24.78 22.64 -32.37
C ARG A 32 -25.23 21.23 -31.99
N TYR A 33 -24.48 20.22 -32.45
CA TYR A 33 -24.82 18.80 -32.29
C TYR A 33 -23.87 18.05 -31.38
N LEU A 34 -22.71 18.64 -31.10
CA LEU A 34 -21.70 18.04 -30.24
C LEU A 34 -21.83 18.66 -28.83
N ARG A 35 -22.21 17.86 -27.87
CA ARG A 35 -22.15 18.23 -26.43
C ARG A 35 -20.90 17.62 -25.85
N PRO A 36 -20.03 18.38 -25.15
CA PRO A 36 -18.93 17.79 -24.42
C PRO A 36 -19.49 16.84 -23.38
N ARG A 37 -19.03 15.61 -23.40
CA ARG A 37 -19.35 14.60 -22.39
C ARG A 37 -18.20 14.54 -21.41
N PHE A 38 -18.52 14.74 -20.14
CA PHE A 38 -17.55 14.55 -19.08
C PHE A 38 -17.39 13.04 -18.83
N GLU A 39 -16.19 12.54 -18.99
CA GLU A 39 -15.85 11.17 -18.64
C GLU A 39 -14.82 11.22 -17.52
N ASN A 40 -15.14 10.58 -16.39
CA ASN A 40 -14.16 10.40 -15.33
C ASN A 40 -13.08 9.46 -15.81
N LYS A 41 -11.84 9.93 -15.81
CA LYS A 41 -10.65 9.12 -16.07
C LYS A 41 -9.98 8.78 -14.74
N ILE A 42 -9.30 7.63 -14.72
CA ILE A 42 -8.45 7.27 -13.59
C ILE A 42 -7.23 8.20 -13.59
N PRO A 43 -6.95 8.92 -12.48
CA PRO A 43 -5.77 9.77 -12.41
C PRO A 43 -4.48 8.95 -12.53
N PRO A 44 -3.44 9.45 -13.20
CA PRO A 44 -2.18 8.71 -13.37
C PRO A 44 -1.52 8.29 -12.05
N CYS A 45 -1.68 9.05 -10.98
CA CYS A 45 -1.19 8.68 -9.66
C CYS A 45 -1.90 7.44 -9.08
N ASN A 46 -3.22 7.27 -9.30
CA ASN A 46 -3.95 6.07 -8.91
C ASN A 46 -3.50 4.87 -9.76
N GLU A 47 -3.38 5.06 -11.07
CA GLU A 47 -2.91 4.01 -11.99
C GLU A 47 -1.46 3.61 -11.70
N GLY A 48 -0.60 4.57 -11.35
CA GLY A 48 0.78 4.33 -10.97
C GLY A 48 0.98 3.68 -9.60
N CYS A 49 -0.08 3.54 -8.79
CA CYS A 49 0.01 2.94 -7.46
C CYS A 49 -0.15 1.40 -7.53
N PRO A 50 0.89 0.60 -7.20
CA PRO A 50 0.78 -0.86 -7.22
C PRO A 50 -0.26 -1.44 -6.25
N ALA A 51 -0.63 -0.68 -5.22
CA ALA A 51 -1.65 -1.06 -4.25
C ALA A 51 -3.08 -0.67 -4.67
N GLY A 52 -3.24 0.06 -5.79
CA GLY A 52 -4.54 0.48 -6.29
C GLY A 52 -5.26 1.50 -5.39
N GLN A 53 -4.51 2.28 -4.62
CA GLN A 53 -5.08 3.28 -3.70
C GLN A 53 -5.79 4.41 -4.46
N ASP A 54 -6.90 4.90 -3.90
CA ASP A 54 -7.55 6.13 -4.35
C ASP A 54 -6.80 7.36 -3.82
N ILE A 55 -5.71 7.69 -4.51
CA ILE A 55 -4.83 8.80 -4.13
C ILE A 55 -5.54 10.13 -4.36
N GLU A 56 -6.23 10.30 -5.49
CA GLU A 56 -6.95 11.54 -5.79
C GLU A 56 -7.98 11.85 -4.72
N GLY A 57 -8.84 10.89 -4.39
CA GLY A 57 -9.84 11.04 -3.34
C GLY A 57 -9.22 11.40 -1.99
N ALA A 58 -8.11 10.77 -1.64
CA ALA A 58 -7.38 11.08 -0.41
C ALA A 58 -6.80 12.51 -0.43
N MET A 59 -6.21 12.97 -1.55
CA MET A 59 -5.67 14.33 -1.67
C MET A 59 -6.77 15.37 -1.57
N VAL A 60 -7.96 15.11 -2.14
CA VAL A 60 -9.14 15.99 -1.99
C VAL A 60 -9.58 16.09 -0.52
N LEU A 61 -9.57 14.96 0.21
CA LEU A 61 -9.90 14.96 1.65
C LEU A 61 -8.86 15.72 2.48
N ILE A 62 -7.57 15.54 2.18
CA ILE A 62 -6.49 16.29 2.82
C ILE A 62 -6.63 17.79 2.60
N GLY A 63 -6.91 18.22 1.36
CA GLY A 63 -7.15 19.62 1.03
C GLY A 63 -8.33 20.25 1.80
N LYS A 64 -9.26 19.42 2.27
CA LYS A 64 -10.38 19.81 3.15
C LYS A 64 -10.07 19.69 4.65
N GLY A 65 -8.85 19.33 5.03
CA GLY A 65 -8.44 19.09 6.42
C GLY A 65 -8.97 17.78 7.03
N LYS A 66 -9.52 16.87 6.22
CA LYS A 66 -10.15 15.61 6.64
C LYS A 66 -9.15 14.45 6.63
N PHE A 67 -8.10 14.58 7.42
CA PHE A 67 -6.96 13.67 7.42
C PHE A 67 -7.30 12.24 7.82
N LEU A 68 -8.20 12.05 8.79
CA LEU A 68 -8.61 10.72 9.23
C LEU A 68 -9.48 10.01 8.20
N GLU A 69 -10.36 10.75 7.51
CA GLU A 69 -11.17 10.21 6.41
C GLU A 69 -10.26 9.80 5.23
N ALA A 70 -9.22 10.59 4.92
CA ALA A 70 -8.23 10.25 3.90
C ALA A 70 -7.44 8.99 4.25
N TRP A 71 -7.05 8.81 5.52
CA TRP A 71 -6.44 7.58 6.01
C TRP A 71 -7.39 6.38 5.86
N GLU A 72 -8.66 6.53 6.21
CA GLU A 72 -9.66 5.47 6.03
C GLU A 72 -9.83 5.08 4.58
N LEU A 73 -9.74 6.03 3.66
CA LEU A 73 -9.79 5.78 2.23
C LEU A 73 -8.59 4.95 1.77
N PHE A 74 -7.37 5.31 2.19
CA PHE A 74 -6.19 4.49 1.91
C PHE A 74 -6.28 3.08 2.49
N LYS A 75 -6.83 2.95 3.71
CA LYS A 75 -7.05 1.64 4.35
C LYS A 75 -8.08 0.76 3.64
N GLN A 76 -8.79 1.26 2.64
CA GLN A 76 -9.67 0.39 1.84
C GLN A 76 -8.86 -0.62 1.03
N GLU A 77 -7.74 -0.20 0.45
CA GLU A 77 -6.88 -1.02 -0.39
C GLU A 77 -5.56 -1.41 0.28
N ASN A 78 -4.98 -0.50 1.07
CA ASN A 78 -3.67 -0.70 1.68
C ASN A 78 -3.77 -0.85 3.21
N PRO A 79 -3.47 -2.04 3.77
CA PRO A 79 -3.44 -2.22 5.23
C PRO A 79 -2.25 -1.54 5.91
N PHE A 80 -1.23 -1.08 5.16
CA PHE A 80 0.05 -0.61 5.64
C PHE A 80 0.41 0.83 5.24
N PRO A 81 -0.49 1.84 5.39
CA PRO A 81 -0.15 3.20 4.98
C PRO A 81 1.00 3.81 5.79
N ALA A 82 1.18 3.46 7.07
CA ALA A 82 2.30 3.93 7.88
C ALA A 82 3.63 3.33 7.43
N VAL A 83 3.64 2.05 7.04
CA VAL A 83 4.80 1.36 6.46
C VAL A 83 5.09 1.92 5.08
N CYS A 84 4.10 1.99 4.18
CA CYS A 84 4.26 2.49 2.82
C CYS A 84 4.75 3.94 2.79
N GLY A 85 4.22 4.80 3.64
CA GLY A 85 4.67 6.18 3.80
C GLY A 85 6.13 6.33 4.28
N ARG A 86 6.83 5.22 4.61
CA ARG A 86 8.24 5.20 5.01
C ARG A 86 9.16 4.46 4.06
N VAL A 87 8.66 3.44 3.36
CA VAL A 87 9.52 2.54 2.59
C VAL A 87 9.10 2.34 1.13
N CYS A 88 7.94 2.81 0.71
CA CYS A 88 7.54 2.80 -0.68
C CYS A 88 8.46 3.69 -1.52
N TYR A 89 8.76 3.27 -2.74
CA TYR A 89 9.48 4.08 -3.73
C TYR A 89 8.59 5.04 -4.52
N HIS A 90 7.32 5.11 -4.17
CA HIS A 90 6.27 6.05 -4.58
C HIS A 90 6.17 6.35 -6.09
N PRO A 91 5.93 5.34 -6.95
CA PRO A 91 5.81 5.56 -8.39
C PRO A 91 4.63 6.47 -8.78
N CYS A 92 3.65 6.61 -7.89
CA CYS A 92 2.55 7.54 -8.04
C CYS A 92 3.00 9.00 -8.16
N GLU A 93 4.10 9.41 -7.49
CA GLU A 93 4.66 10.75 -7.62
C GLU A 93 5.32 10.94 -8.97
N SER A 94 6.02 9.92 -9.48
CA SER A 94 6.61 9.94 -10.83
C SER A 94 5.56 10.05 -11.93
N SER A 95 4.34 9.58 -11.67
CA SER A 95 3.20 9.64 -12.61
C SER A 95 2.30 10.85 -12.38
N CYS A 96 2.67 11.77 -11.48
CA CYS A 96 1.82 12.89 -11.12
C CYS A 96 1.77 13.94 -12.23
N ASN A 97 0.57 14.22 -12.77
CA ASN A 97 0.36 15.26 -13.79
C ASN A 97 0.85 16.65 -13.36
N ARG A 98 0.91 16.91 -12.06
CA ARG A 98 1.39 18.19 -11.57
C ARG A 98 2.90 18.38 -11.85
N GLY A 99 3.65 17.26 -11.93
CA GLY A 99 5.07 17.28 -12.29
C GLY A 99 5.38 17.91 -13.66
N ASP A 100 4.40 17.90 -14.58
CA ASP A 100 4.52 18.55 -15.89
C ASP A 100 4.34 20.08 -15.82
N PHE A 101 3.79 20.57 -14.70
CA PHE A 101 3.47 21.98 -14.51
C PHE A 101 4.46 22.68 -13.54
N ASP A 102 4.73 22.09 -12.38
CA ASP A 102 5.67 22.60 -11.36
C ASP A 102 6.39 21.42 -10.67
N GLU A 103 5.84 20.87 -9.59
CA GLU A 103 6.42 19.75 -8.84
C GLU A 103 5.34 18.70 -8.55
N PRO A 104 5.68 17.39 -8.57
CA PRO A 104 4.76 16.35 -8.14
C PRO A 104 4.25 16.61 -6.72
N LEU A 105 3.03 16.18 -6.44
CA LEU A 105 2.54 16.17 -5.06
C LEU A 105 3.37 15.18 -4.22
N SER A 106 3.75 15.57 -3.02
CA SER A 106 4.46 14.71 -2.05
C SER A 106 3.50 13.67 -1.44
N ILE A 107 3.01 12.76 -2.27
CA ILE A 107 1.97 11.78 -1.93
C ILE A 107 2.43 10.87 -0.79
N ASN A 108 3.67 10.37 -0.87
CA ASN A 108 4.25 9.49 0.14
C ASN A 108 4.39 10.18 1.51
N ALA A 109 4.82 11.44 1.52
CA ALA A 109 4.90 12.21 2.76
C ALA A 109 3.53 12.47 3.38
N LEU A 110 2.51 12.72 2.55
CA LEU A 110 1.13 12.89 3.00
C LEU A 110 0.53 11.58 3.50
N GLU A 111 0.79 10.45 2.84
CA GLU A 111 0.40 9.12 3.31
C GLU A 111 0.98 8.84 4.71
N ARG A 112 2.28 9.10 4.89
CA ARG A 112 2.93 8.99 6.19
C ARG A 112 2.28 9.90 7.24
N PHE A 113 2.06 11.16 6.90
CA PHE A 113 1.45 12.13 7.81
C PHE A 113 0.07 11.66 8.30
N MET A 114 -0.80 11.22 7.37
CA MET A 114 -2.13 10.72 7.72
C MET A 114 -2.09 9.49 8.62
N ALA A 115 -1.19 8.56 8.31
CA ALA A 115 -1.03 7.34 9.12
C ALA A 115 -0.52 7.66 10.52
N ASP A 116 0.44 8.58 10.65
CA ASP A 116 0.97 9.02 11.94
C ASP A 116 -0.10 9.79 12.76
N MET A 117 -0.95 10.58 12.09
CA MET A 117 -2.10 11.23 12.72
C MET A 117 -3.12 10.21 13.21
N ALA A 118 -3.49 9.22 12.39
CA ALA A 118 -4.42 8.18 12.77
C ALA A 118 -3.93 7.37 13.98
N SER A 119 -2.63 7.04 14.03
CA SER A 119 -2.00 6.38 15.17
C SER A 119 -2.09 7.25 16.43
N ARG A 120 -1.76 8.56 16.36
CA ARG A 120 -1.84 9.49 17.50
C ARG A 120 -3.25 9.59 18.09
N TYR A 121 -4.28 9.57 17.24
CA TYR A 121 -5.68 9.60 17.68
C TYR A 121 -6.24 8.23 18.01
N GLY A 122 -5.43 7.19 18.02
CA GLY A 122 -5.87 5.82 18.30
C GLY A 122 -6.93 5.32 17.34
N ARG A 123 -6.91 5.84 16.08
CA ARG A 123 -7.93 5.47 15.09
C ARG A 123 -7.78 4.00 14.71
N ARG A 124 -8.90 3.30 14.71
CA ARG A 124 -9.02 1.91 14.30
C ARG A 124 -10.12 1.79 13.24
N LEU A 125 -9.96 0.84 12.35
CA LEU A 125 -11.03 0.53 11.40
C LEU A 125 -12.17 -0.14 12.17
N SER A 126 -13.34 0.48 12.13
CA SER A 126 -14.57 -0.08 12.69
C SER A 126 -15.40 -0.71 11.58
N GLY A 127 -15.92 -1.89 11.85
CA GLY A 127 -16.89 -2.53 10.96
C GLY A 127 -17.25 -3.91 11.49
N LYS A 128 -18.44 -4.04 12.11
CA LYS A 128 -19.03 -5.36 12.32
C LYS A 128 -19.36 -5.94 10.95
N ARG A 129 -18.84 -7.13 10.68
CA ARG A 129 -19.12 -7.84 9.43
C ARG A 129 -19.87 -9.11 9.72
N GLU A 130 -20.71 -9.45 8.78
CA GLU A 130 -21.38 -10.73 8.79
C GLU A 130 -20.32 -11.83 8.69
N LYS A 131 -20.27 -12.70 9.70
CA LYS A 131 -19.29 -13.79 9.73
C LYS A 131 -19.68 -14.85 8.70
N ARG A 132 -18.70 -15.24 7.91
CA ARG A 132 -18.80 -16.35 6.98
C ARG A 132 -18.33 -17.65 7.64
N PRO A 133 -18.90 -18.80 7.28
CA PRO A 133 -18.50 -20.09 7.84
C PRO A 133 -17.14 -20.57 7.32
N GLU A 134 -16.71 -20.09 6.14
CA GLU A 134 -15.49 -20.54 5.48
C GLU A 134 -14.26 -19.98 6.20
N LYS A 135 -13.21 -20.82 6.25
CA LYS A 135 -11.92 -20.49 6.84
C LYS A 135 -10.83 -20.53 5.78
N VAL A 136 -9.87 -19.63 5.90
CA VAL A 136 -8.72 -19.55 5.00
C VAL A 136 -7.43 -19.65 5.81
N ALA A 137 -6.51 -20.51 5.39
CA ALA A 137 -5.15 -20.58 5.91
C ALA A 137 -4.24 -19.71 5.04
N ILE A 138 -3.38 -18.95 5.67
CA ILE A 138 -2.35 -18.13 5.00
C ILE A 138 -1.00 -18.59 5.53
N VAL A 139 -0.10 -18.98 4.64
CA VAL A 139 1.25 -19.42 5.01
C VAL A 139 2.26 -18.32 4.66
N GLY A 140 2.77 -17.66 5.69
CA GLY A 140 3.66 -16.51 5.64
C GLY A 140 2.98 -15.21 6.04
N SER A 141 3.56 -14.50 6.99
CA SER A 141 3.09 -13.21 7.52
C SER A 141 3.82 -12.00 6.92
N GLY A 142 4.38 -12.14 5.72
CA GLY A 142 4.93 -11.01 4.98
C GLY A 142 3.82 -10.05 4.49
N PRO A 143 4.19 -8.95 3.78
CA PRO A 143 3.20 -7.98 3.32
C PRO A 143 2.07 -8.62 2.49
N ALA A 144 2.38 -9.59 1.63
CA ALA A 144 1.37 -10.29 0.83
C ALA A 144 0.38 -11.09 1.69
N GLY A 145 0.89 -11.87 2.65
CA GLY A 145 0.06 -12.68 3.54
C GLY A 145 -0.82 -11.84 4.46
N LEU A 146 -0.26 -10.82 5.08
CA LEU A 146 -1.01 -9.92 5.97
C LEU A 146 -2.03 -9.06 5.21
N THR A 147 -1.73 -8.64 3.96
CA THR A 147 -2.72 -7.95 3.11
C THR A 147 -3.88 -8.87 2.75
N CYS A 148 -3.58 -10.11 2.37
CA CYS A 148 -4.61 -11.12 2.11
C CYS A 148 -5.47 -11.36 3.38
N ALA A 149 -4.83 -11.51 4.54
CA ALA A 149 -5.52 -11.68 5.82
C ALA A 149 -6.45 -10.51 6.13
N TYR A 150 -5.97 -9.29 5.92
CA TYR A 150 -6.72 -8.06 6.11
C TYR A 150 -8.00 -8.03 5.27
N HIS A 151 -7.89 -8.25 3.97
CA HIS A 151 -9.05 -8.20 3.08
C HIS A 151 -10.04 -9.33 3.35
N LEU A 152 -9.56 -10.55 3.57
CA LEU A 152 -10.43 -11.69 3.88
C LEU A 152 -11.16 -11.51 5.21
N ALA A 153 -10.47 -11.05 6.26
CA ALA A 153 -11.10 -10.74 7.55
C ALA A 153 -12.14 -9.63 7.40
N ARG A 154 -11.84 -8.63 6.58
CA ARG A 154 -12.78 -7.57 6.20
C ARG A 154 -14.00 -8.08 5.43
N MET A 155 -13.93 -9.17 4.72
CA MET A 155 -15.04 -9.84 4.04
C MET A 155 -15.80 -10.80 4.96
N GLY A 156 -15.37 -10.97 6.21
CA GLY A 156 -16.03 -11.83 7.21
C GLY A 156 -15.52 -13.27 7.29
N TYR A 157 -14.50 -13.63 6.51
CA TYR A 157 -13.90 -14.98 6.56
C TYR A 157 -13.10 -15.20 7.83
N GLY A 158 -13.09 -16.45 8.32
CA GLY A 158 -12.17 -16.88 9.38
C GLY A 158 -10.75 -17.05 8.81
N VAL A 159 -9.77 -16.32 9.34
CA VAL A 159 -8.40 -16.33 8.81
C VAL A 159 -7.42 -16.77 9.88
N THR A 160 -6.52 -17.70 9.52
CA THR A 160 -5.35 -18.09 10.31
C THR A 160 -4.09 -17.91 9.49
N VAL A 161 -3.13 -17.16 10.02
CA VAL A 161 -1.80 -16.91 9.42
C VAL A 161 -0.77 -17.78 10.14
N TYR A 162 -0.02 -18.59 9.40
CA TYR A 162 1.10 -19.39 9.88
C TYR A 162 2.42 -18.73 9.53
N GLU A 163 3.27 -18.48 10.52
CA GLU A 163 4.55 -17.80 10.33
C GLU A 163 5.71 -18.65 10.87
N ALA A 164 6.74 -18.83 10.07
CA ALA A 164 7.93 -19.62 10.41
C ALA A 164 8.82 -18.97 11.47
N PHE A 165 8.76 -17.64 11.60
CA PHE A 165 9.53 -16.89 12.60
C PHE A 165 8.73 -16.65 13.88
N PRO A 166 9.42 -16.28 14.99
CA PRO A 166 8.75 -15.91 16.24
C PRO A 166 8.05 -14.53 16.17
N VAL A 167 8.10 -13.84 15.04
CA VAL A 167 7.57 -12.49 14.83
C VAL A 167 6.88 -12.38 13.48
N LEU A 168 5.79 -11.60 13.43
CA LEU A 168 5.07 -11.32 12.19
C LEU A 168 5.72 -10.19 11.40
N GLY A 169 5.42 -10.11 10.10
CA GLY A 169 5.80 -9.01 9.21
C GLY A 169 6.78 -9.39 8.10
N GLY A 170 7.29 -10.64 8.10
CA GLY A 170 8.18 -11.12 7.04
C GLY A 170 9.37 -10.17 6.79
N MET A 171 9.67 -9.86 5.51
CA MET A 171 10.79 -8.99 5.15
C MET A 171 10.65 -7.54 5.66
N LEU A 172 9.47 -7.04 5.95
CA LEU A 172 9.30 -5.74 6.60
C LEU A 172 9.89 -5.75 8.01
N ARG A 173 9.78 -6.89 8.71
CA ARG A 173 10.32 -7.09 10.06
C ARG A 173 11.82 -7.42 10.05
N VAL A 174 12.23 -8.39 9.24
CA VAL A 174 13.57 -8.99 9.34
C VAL A 174 14.55 -8.44 8.29
N GLY A 175 14.08 -7.76 7.25
CA GLY A 175 14.94 -7.25 6.17
C GLY A 175 15.12 -5.74 6.17
N ILE A 176 14.24 -4.97 6.80
CA ILE A 176 14.32 -3.51 6.84
C ILE A 176 14.89 -3.07 8.20
N PRO A 177 16.00 -2.30 8.22
CA PRO A 177 16.59 -1.79 9.46
C PRO A 177 15.64 -0.88 10.25
N GLU A 178 15.78 -0.87 11.58
CA GLU A 178 14.97 -0.09 12.54
C GLU A 178 14.93 1.40 12.22
N TYR A 179 16.08 1.99 11.83
CA TYR A 179 16.18 3.41 11.52
C TYR A 179 15.37 3.81 10.28
N ARG A 180 15.06 2.86 9.38
CA ARG A 180 14.27 3.10 8.18
C ARG A 180 12.79 2.79 8.41
N LEU A 181 12.50 1.68 9.08
CA LEU A 181 11.16 1.28 9.45
C LEU A 181 11.13 0.91 10.95
N PRO A 182 10.72 1.84 11.83
CA PRO A 182 10.60 1.56 13.25
C PRO A 182 9.66 0.37 13.48
N LYS A 183 10.13 -0.61 14.25
CA LYS A 183 9.37 -1.86 14.48
C LYS A 183 8.02 -1.59 15.12
N LYS A 184 7.94 -0.58 15.98
CA LYS A 184 6.69 -0.15 16.62
C LYS A 184 5.63 0.23 15.57
N VAL A 185 6.01 0.95 14.50
CA VAL A 185 5.09 1.34 13.42
C VAL A 185 4.53 0.11 12.71
N LEU A 186 5.40 -0.85 12.42
CA LEU A 186 4.98 -2.10 11.79
C LEU A 186 4.06 -2.92 12.72
N GLU A 187 4.39 -3.00 14.01
CA GLU A 187 3.58 -3.69 15.02
C GLU A 187 2.18 -3.09 15.11
N GLU A 188 2.06 -1.77 15.21
CA GLU A 188 0.76 -1.09 15.30
C GLU A 188 -0.14 -1.41 14.09
N GLU A 189 0.42 -1.53 12.89
CA GLU A 189 -0.37 -1.89 11.69
C GLU A 189 -0.71 -3.38 11.64
N ILE A 190 0.18 -4.25 12.09
CA ILE A 190 -0.09 -5.68 12.23
C ILE A 190 -1.18 -5.91 13.28
N ASP A 191 -1.10 -5.26 14.43
CA ASP A 191 -2.10 -5.37 15.50
C ASP A 191 -3.50 -4.97 15.00
N GLN A 192 -3.61 -3.92 14.18
CA GLN A 192 -4.87 -3.54 13.55
C GLN A 192 -5.44 -4.65 12.65
N ILE A 193 -4.58 -5.44 12.00
CA ILE A 193 -5.01 -6.59 11.19
C ILE A 193 -5.50 -7.72 12.12
N LEU A 194 -4.76 -8.00 13.19
CA LEU A 194 -5.15 -9.03 14.16
C LEU A 194 -6.45 -8.69 14.90
N GLU A 195 -6.67 -7.40 15.21
CA GLU A 195 -7.91 -6.89 15.82
C GLU A 195 -9.17 -7.16 14.96
N LEU A 196 -9.01 -7.41 13.65
CA LEU A 196 -10.10 -7.86 12.77
C LEU A 196 -10.54 -9.31 13.03
N GLY A 197 -9.87 -10.02 13.94
CA GLY A 197 -10.14 -11.42 14.28
C GLY A 197 -9.25 -12.41 13.54
N VAL A 198 -8.17 -11.95 12.90
CA VAL A 198 -7.14 -12.82 12.29
C VAL A 198 -6.37 -13.54 13.40
N LYS A 199 -6.25 -14.86 13.29
CA LYS A 199 -5.40 -15.65 14.18
C LYS A 199 -4.00 -15.75 13.59
N ALA A 200 -2.99 -15.79 14.45
CA ALA A 200 -1.60 -15.96 14.04
C ALA A 200 -0.94 -17.09 14.82
N GLU A 201 -0.34 -18.04 14.11
CA GLU A 201 0.45 -19.15 14.64
C GLU A 201 1.91 -18.91 14.24
N ILE A 202 2.70 -18.46 15.20
CA ILE A 202 4.14 -18.21 15.01
C ILE A 202 4.98 -19.45 15.29
N ASN A 203 6.25 -19.47 14.84
CA ASN A 203 7.13 -20.64 14.90
C ASN A 203 6.53 -21.87 14.22
N ALA A 204 5.73 -21.67 13.20
CA ALA A 204 5.07 -22.70 12.41
C ALA A 204 5.59 -22.66 10.98
N ARG A 205 6.54 -23.53 10.67
CA ARG A 205 7.19 -23.62 9.36
C ARG A 205 6.59 -24.74 8.53
N LEU A 206 6.04 -24.37 7.38
CA LEU A 206 5.59 -25.36 6.41
C LEU A 206 6.72 -26.30 5.95
N GLY A 207 6.44 -27.59 5.97
CA GLY A 207 7.40 -28.64 5.60
C GLY A 207 8.33 -29.09 6.73
N ALA A 208 8.27 -28.44 7.91
CA ALA A 208 8.99 -28.86 9.10
C ALA A 208 8.05 -29.10 10.29
N ASP A 209 7.25 -28.10 10.66
CA ASP A 209 6.35 -28.17 11.81
C ASP A 209 4.95 -28.66 11.41
N PHE A 210 4.54 -28.43 10.18
CA PHE A 210 3.27 -28.90 9.58
C PHE A 210 3.40 -29.09 8.07
N LEU A 211 2.45 -29.83 7.49
CA LEU A 211 2.34 -30.08 6.06
C LEU A 211 1.06 -29.43 5.49
N LEU A 212 0.98 -29.27 4.17
CA LEU A 212 -0.25 -28.81 3.51
C LEU A 212 -1.44 -29.77 3.76
N SER A 213 -1.17 -31.04 3.97
CA SER A 213 -2.18 -32.04 4.35
C SER A 213 -2.88 -31.74 5.67
N ASP A 214 -2.23 -31.00 6.57
CA ASP A 214 -2.76 -30.70 7.90
C ASP A 214 -3.74 -29.51 7.87
N LEU A 215 -3.76 -28.80 6.75
CA LEU A 215 -4.65 -27.66 6.51
C LEU A 215 -5.98 -28.01 5.81
N LYS A 216 -6.38 -29.30 5.83
CA LYS A 216 -7.60 -29.79 5.14
C LYS A 216 -8.91 -29.21 5.68
N GLU A 217 -8.90 -28.66 6.87
CA GLU A 217 -10.08 -28.00 7.46
C GLU A 217 -10.36 -26.61 6.84
N TYR A 218 -9.40 -26.03 6.11
CA TYR A 218 -9.54 -24.74 5.45
C TYR A 218 -10.08 -24.92 4.04
N GLN A 219 -11.00 -24.06 3.63
CA GLN A 219 -11.59 -24.07 2.30
C GLN A 219 -10.64 -23.52 1.23
N ALA A 220 -9.66 -22.70 1.66
CA ALA A 220 -8.60 -22.19 0.78
C ALA A 220 -7.28 -22.02 1.56
N ILE A 221 -6.18 -22.18 0.85
CA ILE A 221 -4.83 -21.93 1.36
C ILE A 221 -4.14 -20.91 0.48
N PHE A 222 -3.65 -19.84 1.07
CA PHE A 222 -2.84 -18.83 0.38
C PHE A 222 -1.36 -18.95 0.78
N LEU A 223 -0.49 -19.23 -0.19
CA LEU A 223 0.95 -19.37 0.04
C LEU A 223 1.64 -18.03 -0.20
N ALA A 224 2.17 -17.43 0.85
CA ALA A 224 2.87 -16.14 0.85
C ALA A 224 4.28 -16.27 1.45
N LEU A 225 5.02 -17.28 1.04
CA LEU A 225 6.30 -17.71 1.64
C LEU A 225 7.42 -16.66 1.53
N GLY A 226 7.30 -15.73 0.59
CA GLY A 226 8.29 -14.68 0.35
C GLY A 226 9.60 -15.22 -0.25
N ASN A 227 10.63 -14.38 -0.19
CA ASN A 227 11.98 -14.71 -0.68
C ASN A 227 13.00 -14.42 0.44
N HIS A 228 13.34 -15.44 1.21
CA HIS A 228 14.22 -15.35 2.37
C HIS A 228 15.64 -15.89 2.10
N GLN A 229 15.87 -16.44 0.91
CA GLN A 229 17.16 -16.95 0.52
C GLN A 229 17.92 -15.92 -0.32
N ALA A 230 19.15 -15.64 0.05
CA ALA A 230 20.03 -14.84 -0.78
C ALA A 230 20.42 -15.62 -2.04
N LYS A 231 20.58 -14.91 -3.15
CA LYS A 231 21.17 -15.48 -4.36
C LYS A 231 22.68 -15.49 -4.20
N SER A 232 23.33 -16.62 -4.54
CA SER A 232 24.76 -16.71 -4.69
C SER A 232 25.20 -15.84 -5.89
N LEU A 233 26.34 -15.17 -5.75
CA LEU A 233 26.97 -14.41 -6.82
C LEU A 233 27.77 -15.33 -7.76
N GLY A 234 28.14 -16.53 -7.31
CA GLY A 234 28.92 -17.49 -8.07
C GLY A 234 30.38 -17.05 -8.31
N ILE A 235 30.92 -16.23 -7.43
CA ILE A 235 32.29 -15.73 -7.54
C ILE A 235 33.24 -16.51 -6.61
N PRO A 236 34.50 -16.69 -6.98
CA PRO A 236 35.50 -17.35 -6.11
C PRO A 236 35.64 -16.62 -4.77
N GLY A 237 35.57 -17.36 -3.68
CA GLY A 237 35.72 -16.83 -2.33
C GLY A 237 34.39 -16.44 -1.65
N GLU A 238 33.25 -16.53 -2.32
CA GLU A 238 31.94 -16.25 -1.72
C GLU A 238 31.65 -17.14 -0.49
N GLU A 239 32.24 -18.32 -0.43
CA GLU A 239 32.06 -19.27 0.66
C GLU A 239 33.13 -19.13 1.77
N ALA A 240 33.99 -18.11 1.69
CA ALA A 240 35.05 -17.92 2.68
C ALA A 240 34.44 -17.57 4.06
N GLN A 241 35.16 -17.99 5.10
CA GLN A 241 34.79 -17.73 6.48
C GLN A 241 34.68 -16.20 6.73
N GLY A 242 33.57 -15.76 7.29
CA GLY A 242 33.32 -14.36 7.58
C GLY A 242 32.51 -13.64 6.48
N ILE A 243 32.17 -14.30 5.37
CA ILE A 243 31.25 -13.79 4.37
C ILE A 243 29.84 -14.19 4.76
N MET A 244 28.95 -13.21 4.74
CA MET A 244 27.54 -13.39 5.10
C MET A 244 26.65 -12.60 4.12
N SER A 245 25.51 -13.17 3.74
CA SER A 245 24.56 -12.44 2.91
C SER A 245 23.92 -11.31 3.70
N GLY A 246 23.65 -10.16 3.03
CA GLY A 246 22.99 -9.01 3.67
C GLY A 246 21.62 -9.35 4.26
N VAL A 247 20.84 -10.22 3.60
CA VAL A 247 19.54 -10.69 4.10
C VAL A 247 19.69 -11.49 5.40
N GLU A 248 20.69 -12.35 5.48
CA GLU A 248 20.95 -13.13 6.69
C GLU A 248 21.42 -12.24 7.84
N PHE A 249 22.36 -11.33 7.56
CA PHE A 249 22.85 -10.35 8.51
C PHE A 249 21.71 -9.53 9.12
N LEU A 250 20.87 -8.93 8.28
CA LEU A 250 19.72 -8.11 8.73
C LEU A 250 18.73 -8.95 9.53
N ARG A 251 18.45 -10.17 9.12
CA ARG A 251 17.56 -11.09 9.82
C ARG A 251 18.11 -11.44 11.21
N MET A 252 19.39 -11.75 11.32
CA MET A 252 20.02 -12.06 12.61
C MET A 252 19.90 -10.88 13.57
N LEU A 253 20.25 -9.68 13.13
CA LEU A 253 20.10 -8.46 13.94
C LEU A 253 18.65 -8.21 14.35
N SER A 254 17.71 -8.34 13.42
CA SER A 254 16.30 -8.08 13.69
C SER A 254 15.66 -9.10 14.64
N LEU A 255 16.21 -10.31 14.72
CA LEU A 255 15.79 -11.36 15.65
C LEU A 255 16.57 -11.34 16.97
N GLY A 256 17.41 -10.32 17.20
CA GLY A 256 18.21 -10.20 18.43
C GLY A 256 19.33 -11.23 18.55
N LYS A 257 19.76 -11.84 17.46
CA LYS A 257 20.89 -12.77 17.47
C LYS A 257 22.20 -12.00 17.45
N GLU A 258 23.18 -12.48 18.19
CA GLU A 258 24.53 -11.93 18.15
C GLU A 258 25.16 -12.14 16.76
N VAL A 259 25.71 -11.07 16.22
CA VAL A 259 26.50 -11.10 15.00
C VAL A 259 27.93 -10.68 15.32
N PHE A 260 28.86 -11.59 15.16
CA PHE A 260 30.24 -11.29 15.37
C PHE A 260 30.81 -10.53 14.17
N LEU A 261 31.26 -9.32 14.40
CA LEU A 261 31.93 -8.49 13.39
C LEU A 261 33.41 -8.34 13.73
N GLY A 262 34.25 -8.56 12.75
CA GLY A 262 35.69 -8.31 12.90
C GLY A 262 36.00 -6.81 12.98
N LYS A 263 37.26 -6.47 13.29
CA LYS A 263 37.73 -5.08 13.36
C LYS A 263 37.71 -4.36 12.00
N ARG A 264 37.74 -5.11 10.91
CA ARG A 264 37.65 -4.60 9.53
C ARG A 264 36.49 -5.31 8.83
N VAL A 265 35.58 -4.54 8.28
CA VAL A 265 34.40 -5.03 7.53
C VAL A 265 34.43 -4.33 6.18
N ALA A 266 34.20 -5.05 5.09
CA ALA A 266 34.12 -4.55 3.72
C ALA A 266 32.67 -4.67 3.21
#